data_1d55534096c3f16c13d133eb9c8427fe
#
_entry.id   1d55534096c3f16c13d133eb9c8427fe
#
_cell.length_a   1.000
_cell.length_b   1.000
_cell.length_c   1.000
_cell.angle_alpha   90.00
_cell.angle_beta   90.00
_cell.angle_gamma   90.00
#
_symmetry.space_group_name_H-M   'P 1'
#
loop_
_entity.id
_entity.type
_entity.pdbx_description
1 polymer ?
#
loop_
_entity_poly.entity_id
_entity_poly.type
_entity_poly.pdbx_seq_one_letter_code
_entity_poly.pdbx_strand_id
1 'polypeptide(L)' 'MYKLKSTNGKVKCLLKTGNDFVRNEISVSAAQHIIATGEVVQSDKPEYPIHVGEWYFEGEPIQKNNLNGKVGKK' A
#
# COMPACT_ATOMS: atom_id res chain seq x y z
N MET A 1 9.38 -1.55 -2.12
CA MET A 1 8.68 -0.49 -2.85
C MET A 1 7.26 -0.88 -3.15
N TYR A 2 6.37 0.08 -3.22
CA TYR A 2 4.94 -0.21 -3.39
C TYR A 2 4.36 0.73 -4.42
N LYS A 3 3.47 0.19 -5.24
CA LYS A 3 2.77 0.97 -6.24
C LYS A 3 1.35 1.21 -5.75
N LEU A 4 1.03 2.45 -5.47
CA LEU A 4 -0.30 2.81 -4.99
C LEU A 4 -1.24 2.96 -6.17
N LYS A 5 -2.48 2.51 -5.97
CA LYS A 5 -3.53 2.74 -6.95
C LYS A 5 -4.16 4.08 -6.66
N SER A 6 -4.09 4.99 -7.60
CA SER A 6 -4.62 6.33 -7.39
C SER A 6 -5.59 6.71 -8.48
N THR A 7 -6.52 7.57 -8.12
CA THR A 7 -7.49 8.13 -9.05
C THR A 7 -7.57 9.62 -8.77
N ASN A 8 -7.33 10.42 -9.79
CA ASN A 8 -7.34 11.89 -9.67
C ASN A 8 -6.38 12.37 -8.58
N GLY A 9 -5.23 11.71 -8.46
CA GLY A 9 -4.23 12.10 -7.48
C GLY A 9 -4.54 11.70 -6.06
N LYS A 10 -5.54 10.84 -5.86
CA LYS A 10 -5.91 10.39 -4.53
C LYS A 10 -5.89 8.88 -4.43
N VAL A 11 -5.56 8.40 -3.26
CA VAL A 11 -5.50 6.97 -2.96
C VAL A 11 -6.61 6.64 -1.98
N LYS A 12 -7.40 5.64 -2.34
CA LYS A 12 -8.41 5.14 -1.41
C LYS A 12 -7.74 4.31 -0.35
N CYS A 13 -8.19 4.47 0.88
CA CYS A 13 -7.59 3.76 1.99
C CYS A 13 -8.65 3.43 3.03
N LEU A 14 -8.29 2.53 3.92
CA LEU A 14 -9.06 2.24 5.11
C LEU A 14 -8.23 2.68 6.31
N LEU A 15 -8.89 3.28 7.27
CA LEU A 15 -8.25 3.60 8.53
C LEU A 15 -8.92 2.77 9.61
N LYS A 16 -8.12 1.97 10.30
CA LYS A 16 -8.64 1.14 11.37
C LYS A 16 -8.82 1.98 12.62
N THR A 17 -10.04 2.00 13.15
CA THR A 17 -10.36 2.73 14.36
C THR A 17 -10.98 1.75 15.34
N GLY A 18 -10.18 1.27 16.29
CA GLY A 18 -10.64 0.24 17.20
C GLY A 18 -10.90 -1.04 16.44
N ASN A 19 -12.13 -1.50 16.45
CA ASN A 19 -12.53 -2.72 15.75
C ASN A 19 -13.17 -2.43 14.41
N ASP A 20 -13.24 -1.17 14.01
CA ASP A 20 -13.92 -0.78 12.78
C ASP A 20 -12.91 -0.27 11.77
N PHE A 21 -13.37 -0.23 10.51
CA PHE A 21 -12.59 0.34 9.42
C PHE A 21 -13.40 1.44 8.78
N VAL A 22 -12.77 2.59 8.59
CA VAL A 22 -13.41 3.76 7.99
C VAL A 22 -12.75 4.03 6.65
N ARG A 23 -13.56 4.14 5.61
CA ARG A 23 -13.05 4.47 4.28
C ARG A 23 -12.62 5.93 4.24
N ASN A 24 -11.52 6.16 3.54
CA ASN A 24 -10.98 7.50 3.44
C ASN A 24 -10.25 7.64 2.12
N GLU A 25 -9.89 8.87 1.77
CA GLU A 25 -9.08 9.17 0.62
C GLU A 25 -8.05 10.20 1.02
N ILE A 26 -6.80 9.98 0.62
CA ILE A 26 -5.74 10.94 0.88
C ILE A 26 -4.94 11.12 -0.40
N SER A 27 -4.15 12.18 -0.47
CA SER A 27 -3.33 12.43 -1.64
C SER A 27 -2.25 11.34 -1.77
N VAL A 28 -1.79 11.16 -3.00
CA VAL A 28 -0.72 10.19 -3.24
C VAL A 28 0.51 10.54 -2.42
N SER A 29 0.84 11.83 -2.33
CA SER A 29 2.03 12.22 -1.58
C SER A 29 1.87 11.95 -0.09
N ALA A 30 0.66 12.13 0.46
CA ALA A 30 0.43 11.79 1.87
C ALA A 30 0.56 10.29 2.10
N ALA A 31 0.00 9.48 1.20
CA ALA A 31 0.11 8.03 1.32
C ALA A 31 1.57 7.59 1.22
N GLN A 32 2.32 8.18 0.28
CA GLN A 32 3.73 7.84 0.13
C GLN A 32 4.53 8.22 1.36
N HIS A 33 4.18 9.33 1.99
CA HIS A 33 4.85 9.74 3.21
C HIS A 33 4.60 8.74 4.34
N ILE A 34 3.36 8.28 4.48
CA ILE A 34 3.03 7.29 5.50
C ILE A 34 3.82 6.01 5.26
N ILE A 35 3.90 5.58 4.00
CA ILE A 35 4.65 4.38 3.66
C ILE A 35 6.14 4.56 3.95
N ALA A 36 6.66 5.75 3.64
CA ALA A 36 8.10 6.01 3.83
C ALA A 36 8.49 6.09 5.28
N THR A 37 7.57 6.53 6.16
CA THR A 37 7.90 6.75 7.57
C THR A 37 7.45 5.61 8.47
N GLY A 38 6.62 4.68 7.95
CA GLY A 38 6.12 3.58 8.74
C GLY A 38 6.67 2.25 8.28
N GLU A 39 6.39 1.23 9.06
CA GLU A 39 6.78 -0.12 8.70
C GLU A 39 5.66 -0.75 7.89
N VAL A 40 5.96 -1.09 6.64
CA VAL A 40 4.98 -1.63 5.72
C VAL A 40 4.96 -3.15 5.85
N VAL A 41 3.78 -3.70 6.06
CA VAL A 41 3.60 -5.15 6.09
C VAL A 41 2.49 -5.50 5.12
N GLN A 42 2.46 -6.75 4.73
CA GLN A 42 1.43 -7.20 3.81
C GLN A 42 0.12 -7.37 4.57
N SER A 43 -0.93 -6.75 4.05
CA SER A 43 -2.24 -6.85 4.65
C SER A 43 -2.93 -8.14 4.21
N ASP A 44 -3.82 -8.64 5.06
CA ASP A 44 -4.66 -9.77 4.70
C ASP A 44 -5.94 -9.34 3.99
N LYS A 45 -6.08 -8.05 3.70
CA LYS A 45 -7.25 -7.56 2.97
C LYS A 45 -6.90 -7.47 1.49
N PRO A 46 -7.57 -8.25 0.64
CA PRO A 46 -7.18 -8.32 -0.79
C PRO A 46 -7.28 -7.00 -1.52
N GLU A 47 -8.25 -6.15 -1.14
CA GLU A 47 -8.44 -4.87 -1.82
C GLU A 47 -7.47 -3.80 -1.31
N TYR A 48 -6.88 -4.03 -0.15
CA TYR A 48 -5.98 -3.06 0.48
C TYR A 48 -4.73 -3.79 0.95
N PRO A 49 -3.93 -4.27 0.03
CA PRO A 49 -2.81 -5.15 0.40
C PRO A 49 -1.64 -4.46 1.07
N ILE A 50 -1.58 -3.14 1.02
CA ILE A 50 -0.49 -2.40 1.64
C ILE A 50 -0.95 -1.92 3.01
N HIS A 51 -0.24 -2.33 4.05
CA HIS A 51 -0.65 -2.06 5.43
C HIS A 51 0.47 -1.37 6.18
N VAL A 52 0.19 -0.19 6.73
CA VAL A 52 1.15 0.59 7.51
C VAL A 52 0.44 1.09 8.75
N GLY A 53 0.78 0.53 9.90
CA GLY A 53 0.12 0.90 11.14
C GLY A 53 -1.36 0.62 11.07
N GLU A 54 -2.16 1.68 11.15
CA GLU A 54 -3.61 1.54 11.06
C GLU A 54 -4.14 1.84 9.67
N TRP A 55 -3.25 2.10 8.73
CA TRP A 55 -3.63 2.46 7.38
C TRP A 55 -3.55 1.27 6.44
N TYR A 56 -4.54 1.15 5.58
CA TYR A 56 -4.58 0.12 4.54
C TYR A 56 -4.82 0.82 3.21
N PHE A 57 -3.91 0.62 2.25
CA PHE A 57 -3.97 1.34 0.98
C PHE A 57 -4.22 0.39 -0.17
N GLU A 58 -4.95 0.87 -1.17
CA GLU A 58 -5.08 0.17 -2.43
C GLU A 58 -3.78 0.26 -3.21
N GLY A 59 -3.36 -0.86 -3.76
CA GLY A 59 -2.12 -0.88 -4.51
C GLY A 59 -1.56 -2.27 -4.54
N GLU A 60 -0.29 -2.36 -4.90
CA GLU A 60 0.38 -3.64 -4.94
C GLU A 60 1.83 -3.48 -4.57
N PRO A 61 2.41 -4.49 -3.93
CA PRO A 61 3.84 -4.45 -3.68
C PRO A 61 4.60 -4.68 -4.98
N ILE A 62 5.67 -3.93 -5.14
CA ILE A 62 6.57 -4.11 -6.27
C ILE A 62 7.76 -4.88 -5.78
N GLN A 63 8.01 -6.03 -6.39
CA GLN A 63 9.12 -6.87 -5.99
C GLN A 63 10.25 -6.69 -6.98
N LYS A 64 11.35 -6.19 -6.48
CA LYS A 64 12.48 -5.92 -7.33
C LYS A 64 13.15 -7.16 -7.84
N ASN A 65 13.19 -8.18 -7.03
CA ASN A 65 13.91 -9.39 -7.37
C ASN A 65 13.20 -10.23 -8.41
N ASN A 66 12.11 -9.82 -8.87
CA ASN A 66 11.47 -10.48 -9.96
C ASN A 66 12.21 -10.29 -11.25
N LEU A 67 13.14 -9.62 -11.15
CA LEU A 67 13.90 -9.36 -12.31
C LEU A 67 14.91 -10.48 -12.55
N ASN A 68 14.32 -10.51 -11.90
CA ASN A 68 15.01 -11.26 -11.98
C ASN A 68 15.05 -11.86 -12.29
N GLY A 69 14.95 -11.81 -12.16
CA GLY A 69 15.20 -12.62 -12.32
C GLY A 69 15.19 -12.87 -12.78
N LYS A 70 15.33 -12.83 -13.00
CA LYS A 70 15.51 -13.27 -13.29
C LYS A 70 15.59 -13.71 -13.54
N VAL A 71 15.82 -13.75 -13.60
CA VAL A 71 16.05 -14.47 -13.72
C VAL A 71 16.04 -14.95 -14.01
N GLY A 72 16.16 -14.98 -14.20
CA GLY A 72 16.47 -15.78 -14.48
C GLY A 72 16.49 -16.01 -14.76
N LYS A 73 16.76 -16.03 -14.94
CA LYS A 73 16.98 -16.49 -15.13
C LYS A 73 17.07 -16.86 -15.03
N LYS A 74 17.32 -16.82 -15.26
CA LYS A 74 17.63 -17.43 -15.05
C LYS A 74 17.52 -17.71 -15.03
#